data_7c2dbf355cbfd704596486a7ec520d10
#
_entry.id   7c2dbf355cbfd704596486a7ec520d10
#
_cell.length_a   1.000
_cell.length_b   1.000
_cell.length_c   1.000
_cell.angle_alpha   90.00
_cell.angle_beta   90.00
_cell.angle_gamma   90.00
#
_symmetry.space_group_name_H-M   'P 1'
#
loop_
_entity.id
_entity.type
_entity.pdbx_description
1 polymer ?
#
loop_
_entity_poly.entity_id
_entity_poly.type
_entity_poly.pdbx_seq_one_letter_code
_entity_poly.pdbx_strand_id
1 'polypeptide(L)'
;MKILFGAALFVAGLTTTAAAQLAVGPIAITNTVNGIPITVSATSTITVSALENERTVDARIFVDLIDLQRKFPNVMNTFGPPADNCANRGADRQSPVVSLKSNALWPVDDHLIMSINGHVDVWSCIARSPKSGIEWKQKKFGFLKIKVPVIRTVRSVTKKMEGSQSFRGNLPVQLVKKDGENITFKIAEPEIKMEGQNALLTNANLNLAKMDINKKALSALQSAISPAKLKSVLPKEFQSLNMKVVSTRFRSYGGHAIAEINLAATSAPITQ
;
A
#
# COMPACT_ATOMS: atom_id res chain seq x y z
N MET A 1 9.19 35.46 4.26
CA MET A 1 10.64 35.53 4.45
C MET A 1 11.29 34.83 3.28
N LYS A 2 11.82 35.59 2.31
CA LYS A 2 12.44 35.05 1.07
C LYS A 2 13.89 34.70 1.41
N ILE A 3 14.25 33.44 1.39
CA ILE A 3 15.63 32.99 1.51
C ILE A 3 16.17 32.86 0.07
N LEU A 4 16.97 33.83 -0.31
CA LEU A 4 17.78 33.77 -1.54
C LEU A 4 18.99 32.86 -1.26
N PHE A 5 19.03 31.67 -1.85
CA PHE A 5 20.24 30.89 -1.96
C PHE A 5 20.93 31.26 -3.28
N GLY A 6 21.95 32.10 -3.19
CA GLY A 6 22.88 32.35 -4.28
C GLY A 6 23.86 31.20 -4.39
N ALA A 7 23.70 30.35 -5.40
CA ALA A 7 24.72 29.38 -5.78
C ALA A 7 25.75 30.08 -6.68
N ALA A 8 26.93 30.38 -6.13
CA ALA A 8 28.07 30.83 -6.91
C ALA A 8 28.68 29.64 -7.66
N LEU A 9 28.52 29.60 -8.96
CA LEU A 9 29.21 28.64 -9.85
C LEU A 9 30.63 29.17 -10.11
N PHE A 10 31.64 28.54 -9.52
CA PHE A 10 33.04 28.72 -9.93
C PHE A 10 33.33 27.76 -11.09
N VAL A 11 33.60 28.30 -12.28
CA VAL A 11 34.11 27.56 -13.43
C VAL A 11 35.63 27.77 -13.49
N ALA A 12 36.37 26.77 -13.01
CA ALA A 12 37.82 26.68 -13.30
C ALA A 12 38.00 25.57 -14.35
N GLY A 13 38.49 25.96 -15.52
CA GLY A 13 38.82 25.07 -16.62
C GLY A 13 40.03 24.20 -16.30
N LEU A 14 39.81 22.93 -16.15
CA LEU A 14 40.74 21.81 -16.30
C LEU A 14 39.87 20.57 -16.56
N THR A 15 40.27 19.68 -17.42
CA THR A 15 39.61 18.45 -17.84
C THR A 15 39.49 17.44 -16.68
N THR A 16 38.84 17.83 -15.62
CA THR A 16 38.46 16.98 -14.51
C THR A 16 36.92 16.92 -14.52
N THR A 17 36.37 15.73 -14.45
CA THR A 17 34.96 15.48 -14.22
C THR A 17 34.49 16.29 -13.00
N ALA A 18 33.94 17.48 -13.24
CA ALA A 18 33.40 18.29 -12.17
C ALA A 18 32.03 17.65 -11.74
N ALA A 19 32.00 16.99 -10.60
CA ALA A 19 30.77 16.52 -10.01
C ALA A 19 30.33 17.52 -8.92
N ALA A 20 29.18 18.13 -9.10
CA ALA A 20 28.53 18.93 -8.06
C ALA A 20 27.50 18.09 -7.31
N GLN A 21 27.58 18.10 -5.98
CA GLN A 21 26.65 17.35 -5.12
C GLN A 21 25.79 18.32 -4.32
N LEU A 22 24.48 18.10 -4.35
CA LEU A 22 23.49 18.86 -3.60
C LEU A 22 22.73 17.89 -2.67
N ALA A 23 22.73 18.19 -1.38
CA ALA A 23 21.91 17.47 -0.40
C ALA A 23 20.67 18.29 -0.06
N VAL A 24 19.51 17.65 0.00
CA VAL A 24 18.20 18.26 0.27
C VAL A 24 17.47 17.48 1.32
N GLY A 25 16.85 18.17 2.26
CA GLY A 25 16.03 17.56 3.31
C GLY A 25 16.67 17.66 4.70
N PRO A 26 16.04 17.04 5.70
CA PRO A 26 14.88 16.15 5.62
C PRO A 26 13.56 16.89 5.32
N ILE A 27 12.74 16.30 4.46
CA ILE A 27 11.40 16.77 4.13
C ILE A 27 10.38 15.79 4.69
N ALA A 28 9.46 16.27 5.54
CA ALA A 28 8.39 15.43 6.08
C ALA A 28 7.23 15.34 5.08
N ILE A 29 6.82 14.10 4.78
CA ILE A 29 5.69 13.78 3.90
C ILE A 29 4.66 13.04 4.74
N THR A 30 3.49 13.64 4.95
CA THR A 30 2.40 13.00 5.69
C THR A 30 1.34 12.47 4.73
N ASN A 31 0.99 11.21 4.90
CA ASN A 31 -0.10 10.53 4.23
C ASN A 31 -1.08 9.98 5.26
N THR A 32 -2.34 9.84 4.88
CA THR A 32 -3.35 9.23 5.76
C THR A 32 -3.74 7.86 5.20
N VAL A 33 -3.58 6.82 6.01
CA VAL A 33 -3.96 5.46 5.68
C VAL A 33 -5.08 5.05 6.61
N ASN A 34 -6.28 4.88 6.06
CA ASN A 34 -7.49 4.53 6.83
C ASN A 34 -7.70 5.42 8.09
N GLY A 35 -7.51 6.72 7.95
CA GLY A 35 -7.66 7.69 9.05
C GLY A 35 -6.43 7.84 9.95
N ILE A 36 -5.39 7.02 9.79
CA ILE A 36 -4.15 7.09 10.57
C ILE A 36 -3.12 7.93 9.80
N PRO A 37 -2.66 9.06 10.35
CA PRO A 37 -1.61 9.85 9.72
C PRO A 37 -0.26 9.13 9.86
N ILE A 38 0.42 8.91 8.74
CA ILE A 38 1.77 8.36 8.65
C ILE A 38 2.69 9.45 8.10
N THR A 39 3.74 9.75 8.83
CA THR A 39 4.75 10.72 8.40
C THR A 39 6.05 10.01 8.08
N VAL A 40 6.51 10.13 6.85
CA VAL A 40 7.83 9.66 6.42
C VAL A 40 8.76 10.84 6.25
N SER A 41 10.03 10.67 6.60
CA SER A 41 11.06 11.67 6.41
C SER A 41 11.91 11.30 5.20
N ALA A 42 11.99 12.19 4.23
CA ALA A 42 12.74 11.94 3.01
C ALA A 42 13.90 12.93 2.86
N THR A 43 15.07 12.39 2.49
CA THR A 43 16.25 13.17 2.11
C THR A 43 16.66 12.80 0.70
N SER A 44 17.23 13.73 -0.04
CA SER A 44 17.80 13.42 -1.35
C SER A 44 19.21 13.97 -1.49
N THR A 45 20.02 13.22 -2.23
CA THR A 45 21.34 13.65 -2.68
C THR A 45 21.34 13.65 -4.21
N ILE A 46 21.67 14.77 -4.81
CA ILE A 46 21.69 14.95 -6.25
C ILE A 46 23.13 15.17 -6.66
N THR A 47 23.60 14.39 -7.60
CA THR A 47 24.93 14.53 -8.21
C THR A 47 24.77 14.91 -9.69
N VAL A 48 25.35 16.02 -10.08
CA VAL A 48 25.40 16.45 -11.47
C VAL A 48 26.82 16.23 -11.95
N SER A 49 26.99 15.40 -12.96
CA SER A 49 28.27 15.11 -13.60
C SER A 49 28.25 15.64 -15.04
N ALA A 50 29.32 16.33 -15.44
CA ALA A 50 29.51 16.75 -16.79
C ALA A 50 30.68 15.97 -17.39
N LEU A 51 30.43 15.25 -18.47
CA LEU A 51 31.43 14.52 -19.24
C LEU A 51 31.36 15.02 -20.69
N GLU A 52 32.41 15.73 -21.09
CA GLU A 52 32.57 16.29 -22.45
C GLU A 52 31.31 16.95 -23.04
N ASN A 53 30.39 16.17 -23.60
CA ASN A 53 29.19 16.67 -24.27
C ASN A 53 27.87 16.19 -23.61
N GLU A 54 27.93 15.45 -22.51
CA GLU A 54 26.75 14.93 -21.82
C GLU A 54 26.73 15.41 -20.37
N ARG A 55 25.54 15.77 -19.91
CA ARG A 55 25.30 16.00 -18.49
C ARG A 55 24.44 14.86 -17.97
N THR A 56 24.91 14.19 -16.94
CA THR A 56 24.14 13.20 -16.21
C THR A 56 23.73 13.77 -14.87
N VAL A 57 22.50 13.50 -14.48
CA VAL A 57 21.96 13.87 -13.17
C VAL A 57 21.54 12.59 -12.48
N ASP A 58 22.20 12.27 -11.39
CA ASP A 58 21.87 11.16 -10.51
C ASP A 58 21.25 11.69 -9.23
N ALA A 59 20.11 11.15 -8.84
CA ALA A 59 19.50 11.47 -7.56
C ALA A 59 19.29 10.21 -6.73
N ARG A 60 19.66 10.29 -5.45
CA ARG A 60 19.45 9.25 -4.49
C ARG A 60 18.50 9.76 -3.40
N ILE A 61 17.35 9.12 -3.27
CA ILE A 61 16.34 9.47 -2.28
C ILE A 61 16.33 8.40 -1.19
N PHE A 62 16.40 8.84 0.06
CA PHE A 62 16.24 8.01 1.24
C PHE A 62 14.95 8.40 1.95
N VAL A 63 14.12 7.42 2.24
CA VAL A 63 12.84 7.60 2.93
C VAL A 63 12.86 6.80 4.22
N ASP A 64 12.88 7.49 5.36
CA ASP A 64 12.78 6.84 6.68
C ASP A 64 11.34 6.46 6.98
N LEU A 65 11.13 5.19 7.28
CA LEU A 65 9.85 4.55 7.51
C LEU A 65 9.54 4.29 8.98
N ILE A 66 10.29 4.88 9.92
CA ILE A 66 10.15 4.60 11.36
C ILE A 66 8.72 4.85 11.87
N ASP A 67 8.05 5.91 11.40
CA ASP A 67 6.68 6.19 11.81
C ASP A 67 5.69 5.16 11.26
N LEU A 68 5.91 4.70 10.03
CA LEU A 68 5.15 3.59 9.45
C LEU A 68 5.38 2.31 10.27
N GLN A 69 6.63 1.97 10.61
CA GLN A 69 6.92 0.78 11.43
C GLN A 69 6.17 0.82 12.77
N ARG A 70 6.19 1.96 13.46
CA ARG A 70 5.50 2.15 14.75
C ARG A 70 3.98 2.05 14.65
N LYS A 71 3.41 2.61 13.59
CA LYS A 71 1.96 2.68 13.39
C LYS A 71 1.40 1.51 12.59
N PHE A 72 2.26 0.66 12.03
CA PHE A 72 1.86 -0.46 11.18
C PHE A 72 0.81 -1.39 11.83
N PRO A 73 0.94 -1.77 13.12
CA PRO A 73 -0.08 -2.57 13.77
C PRO A 73 -1.46 -1.90 13.73
N ASN A 74 -1.52 -0.60 14.01
CA ASN A 74 -2.76 0.15 13.99
C ASN A 74 -3.35 0.24 12.58
N VAL A 75 -2.50 0.50 11.58
CA VAL A 75 -2.91 0.54 10.17
C VAL A 75 -3.52 -0.79 9.76
N MET A 76 -2.87 -1.90 10.08
CA MET A 76 -3.38 -3.23 9.70
C MET A 76 -4.67 -3.58 10.42
N ASN A 77 -4.85 -3.16 11.67
CA ASN A 77 -6.06 -3.39 12.44
C ASN A 77 -7.29 -2.63 11.89
N THR A 78 -7.07 -1.54 11.12
CA THR A 78 -8.18 -0.81 10.47
C THR A 78 -8.75 -1.55 9.27
N PHE A 79 -8.04 -2.51 8.71
CA PHE A 79 -8.58 -3.44 7.72
C PHE A 79 -9.46 -4.48 8.42
N GLY A 80 -10.60 -4.03 8.96
CA GLY A 80 -11.58 -4.89 9.60
C GLY A 80 -12.08 -6.03 8.69
N PRO A 81 -12.83 -6.97 9.25
CA PRO A 81 -13.46 -8.00 8.45
C PRO A 81 -14.30 -7.35 7.35
N PRO A 82 -14.31 -7.91 6.14
CA PRO A 82 -15.15 -7.39 5.07
C PRO A 82 -16.61 -7.37 5.54
N ALA A 83 -17.32 -6.32 5.12
CA ALA A 83 -18.75 -6.19 5.39
C ALA A 83 -19.49 -7.49 4.96
N ASP A 84 -20.59 -7.76 5.64
CA ASP A 84 -21.42 -8.97 5.52
C ASP A 84 -21.51 -9.52 4.08
N ASN A 85 -20.68 -10.52 3.78
CA ASN A 85 -20.58 -11.11 2.46
C ASN A 85 -21.75 -12.03 2.09
N CYS A 86 -22.64 -12.34 3.02
CA CYS A 86 -23.79 -13.20 2.76
C CYS A 86 -24.93 -12.48 2.02
N ALA A 87 -25.03 -11.16 2.14
CA ALA A 87 -26.12 -10.38 1.51
C ALA A 87 -26.11 -10.43 -0.03
N ASN A 88 -24.93 -10.52 -0.63
CA ASN A 88 -24.71 -10.44 -2.08
C ASN A 88 -24.30 -11.77 -2.73
N ARG A 89 -24.26 -12.87 -1.98
CA ARG A 89 -23.85 -14.18 -2.50
C ARG A 89 -25.03 -15.14 -2.48
N GLY A 90 -25.19 -15.91 -3.55
CA GLY A 90 -26.17 -16.99 -3.59
C GLY A 90 -25.95 -17.96 -2.43
N ALA A 91 -27.00 -18.70 -2.08
CA ALA A 91 -26.98 -19.75 -1.07
C ALA A 91 -25.76 -20.68 -1.25
N ASP A 92 -25.32 -21.28 -0.15
CA ASP A 92 -24.32 -22.33 -0.09
C ASP A 92 -22.86 -21.96 -0.44
N ARG A 93 -22.49 -20.70 -0.33
CA ARG A 93 -21.09 -20.28 -0.48
C ARG A 93 -20.39 -20.10 0.85
N GLN A 94 -19.25 -20.74 1.00
CA GLN A 94 -18.32 -20.48 2.08
C GLN A 94 -17.48 -19.23 1.76
N SER A 95 -17.36 -18.33 2.73
CA SER A 95 -16.59 -17.10 2.62
C SER A 95 -15.55 -17.04 3.73
N PRO A 96 -14.27 -16.99 3.41
CA PRO A 96 -13.25 -16.71 4.42
C PRO A 96 -13.31 -15.23 4.82
N VAL A 97 -13.23 -14.99 6.13
CA VAL A 97 -13.10 -13.66 6.73
C VAL A 97 -11.78 -13.61 7.47
N VAL A 98 -10.88 -12.73 7.05
CA VAL A 98 -9.56 -12.60 7.67
C VAL A 98 -9.58 -11.49 8.69
N SER A 99 -9.22 -11.82 9.94
CA SER A 99 -9.02 -10.88 11.04
C SER A 99 -7.56 -10.87 11.44
N LEU A 100 -6.91 -9.69 11.39
CA LEU A 100 -5.52 -9.52 11.79
C LEU A 100 -5.44 -9.15 13.26
N LYS A 101 -4.53 -9.77 14.04
CA LYS A 101 -4.40 -9.55 15.49
C LYS A 101 -3.16 -8.74 15.86
N SER A 102 -2.00 -9.14 15.37
CA SER A 102 -0.77 -8.42 15.60
C SER A 102 0.08 -8.42 14.33
N ASN A 103 0.77 -7.33 14.12
CA ASN A 103 1.51 -7.07 12.90
C ASN A 103 2.75 -6.28 13.26
N ALA A 104 3.84 -6.57 12.58
CA ALA A 104 5.09 -5.83 12.73
C ALA A 104 5.76 -5.66 11.37
N LEU A 105 6.58 -4.64 11.26
CA LEU A 105 7.28 -4.28 10.04
C LEU A 105 8.75 -4.03 10.38
N TRP A 106 9.67 -4.77 9.77
CA TRP A 106 11.11 -4.58 10.00
C TRP A 106 11.93 -4.87 8.75
N PRO A 107 13.07 -4.19 8.58
CA PRO A 107 13.96 -4.42 7.44
C PRO A 107 14.83 -5.67 7.69
N VAL A 108 14.99 -6.47 6.65
CA VAL A 108 15.93 -7.59 6.59
C VAL A 108 16.60 -7.54 5.22
N ASP A 109 17.90 -7.36 5.20
CA ASP A 109 18.70 -7.21 3.98
C ASP A 109 18.14 -6.10 3.06
N ASP A 110 17.69 -6.44 1.87
CA ASP A 110 17.07 -5.55 0.88
C ASP A 110 15.54 -5.60 0.86
N HIS A 111 14.94 -6.32 1.83
CA HIS A 111 13.51 -6.52 1.96
C HIS A 111 12.93 -5.82 3.20
N LEU A 112 11.64 -5.58 3.15
CA LEU A 112 10.86 -5.20 4.30
C LEU A 112 9.98 -6.38 4.70
N ILE A 113 10.27 -7.00 5.84
CA ILE A 113 9.47 -8.12 6.33
C ILE A 113 8.26 -7.61 7.08
N MET A 114 7.10 -8.01 6.62
CA MET A 114 5.83 -7.77 7.27
C MET A 114 5.40 -9.04 7.98
N SER A 115 5.51 -9.08 9.30
CA SER A 115 4.98 -10.18 10.09
C SER A 115 3.53 -9.94 10.42
N ILE A 116 2.73 -10.94 10.21
CA ILE A 116 1.29 -10.90 10.43
C ILE A 116 0.84 -12.15 11.19
N ASN A 117 -0.12 -12.00 12.08
CA ASN A 117 -0.85 -13.11 12.63
C ASN A 117 -2.34 -12.76 12.77
N GLY A 118 -3.20 -13.77 12.88
CA GLY A 118 -4.62 -13.55 12.95
C GLY A 118 -5.45 -14.82 12.91
N HIS A 119 -6.70 -14.67 12.51
CA HIS A 119 -7.62 -15.77 12.28
C HIS A 119 -8.25 -15.67 10.90
N VAL A 120 -8.57 -16.84 10.38
CA VAL A 120 -9.46 -17.01 9.22
C VAL A 120 -10.71 -17.70 9.73
N ASP A 121 -11.85 -17.01 9.68
CA ASP A 121 -13.15 -17.57 9.98
C ASP A 121 -13.84 -17.93 8.68
N VAL A 122 -14.38 -19.14 8.57
CA VAL A 122 -15.14 -19.59 7.41
C VAL A 122 -16.60 -19.64 7.76
N TRP A 123 -17.41 -18.93 6.99
CA TRP A 123 -18.85 -18.83 7.15
C TRP A 123 -19.55 -19.44 5.94
N SER A 124 -20.57 -20.26 6.18
CA SER A 124 -21.52 -20.63 5.16
C SER A 124 -22.75 -19.72 5.20
N CYS A 125 -23.23 -19.37 4.03
CA CYS A 125 -24.42 -18.55 3.83
C CYS A 125 -25.56 -19.45 3.35
N ILE A 126 -26.44 -19.84 4.25
CA ILE A 126 -27.56 -20.75 3.95
C ILE A 126 -28.78 -19.90 3.63
N ALA A 127 -29.30 -20.01 2.40
CA ALA A 127 -30.56 -19.39 2.05
C ALA A 127 -31.72 -20.13 2.76
N ARG A 128 -32.55 -19.40 3.48
CA ARG A 128 -33.82 -19.93 3.99
C ARG A 128 -34.86 -19.88 2.91
N SER A 129 -35.82 -20.76 2.98
CA SER A 129 -37.03 -20.72 2.16
C SER A 129 -37.66 -19.33 2.21
N PRO A 130 -38.00 -18.74 1.07
CA PRO A 130 -38.58 -17.40 1.03
C PRO A 130 -39.88 -17.38 1.84
N LYS A 131 -39.97 -16.44 2.78
CA LYS A 131 -41.22 -16.21 3.53
C LYS A 131 -41.98 -15.10 2.82
N SER A 132 -43.19 -15.38 2.41
CA SER A 132 -44.12 -14.38 1.90
C SER A 132 -44.84 -13.73 3.07
N GLY A 133 -44.78 -12.40 3.09
CA GLY A 133 -45.51 -11.57 4.05
C GLY A 133 -46.36 -10.52 3.33
N ILE A 134 -47.45 -10.13 3.95
CA ILE A 134 -48.31 -9.04 3.45
C ILE A 134 -47.80 -7.75 4.11
N GLU A 135 -47.32 -6.83 3.30
CA GLU A 135 -46.99 -5.47 3.74
C GLU A 135 -48.08 -4.49 3.23
N TRP A 136 -48.61 -3.71 4.13
CA TRP A 136 -49.61 -2.71 3.77
C TRP A 136 -48.91 -1.41 3.33
N LYS A 137 -48.98 -1.05 2.03
CA LYS A 137 -48.43 0.20 1.52
C LYS A 137 -49.55 1.24 1.23
N GLN A 138 -49.32 2.46 1.66
CA GLN A 138 -50.21 3.57 1.28
C GLN A 138 -49.96 3.96 -0.18
N LYS A 139 -51.01 3.85 -1.00
CA LYS A 139 -51.06 4.43 -2.34
C LYS A 139 -51.98 5.63 -2.37
N LYS A 140 -51.54 6.69 -3.02
CA LYS A 140 -52.37 7.85 -3.30
C LYS A 140 -53.14 7.63 -4.59
N PHE A 141 -54.48 7.74 -4.52
CA PHE A 141 -55.39 7.84 -5.68
C PHE A 141 -56.09 9.18 -5.62
N GLY A 142 -55.58 10.16 -6.34
CA GLY A 142 -56.03 11.55 -6.23
C GLY A 142 -55.82 12.10 -4.82
N PHE A 143 -56.90 12.53 -4.13
CA PHE A 143 -56.89 13.02 -2.75
C PHE A 143 -57.05 11.91 -1.70
N LEU A 144 -57.34 10.67 -2.11
CA LEU A 144 -57.52 9.53 -1.21
C LEU A 144 -56.23 8.77 -0.98
N LYS A 145 -55.94 8.47 0.28
CA LYS A 145 -54.83 7.58 0.69
C LYS A 145 -55.43 6.22 1.10
N ILE A 146 -55.23 5.21 0.27
CA ILE A 146 -55.70 3.85 0.56
C ILE A 146 -54.50 2.96 0.92
N LYS A 147 -54.71 2.07 1.90
CA LYS A 147 -53.72 1.01 2.23
C LYS A 147 -54.02 -0.19 1.32
N VAL A 148 -53.06 -0.56 0.50
CA VAL A 148 -53.14 -1.73 -0.38
C VAL A 148 -52.19 -2.81 0.10
N PRO A 149 -52.61 -4.07 0.13
CA PRO A 149 -51.74 -5.18 0.48
C PRO A 149 -50.76 -5.43 -0.65
N VAL A 150 -49.48 -5.52 -0.32
CA VAL A 150 -48.38 -5.89 -1.25
C VAL A 150 -47.74 -7.14 -0.71
N ILE A 151 -47.72 -8.20 -1.50
CA ILE A 151 -47.04 -9.43 -1.15
C ILE A 151 -45.54 -9.14 -1.30
N ARG A 152 -44.81 -9.23 -0.18
CA ARG A 152 -43.36 -9.09 -0.14
C ARG A 152 -42.75 -10.44 0.17
N THR A 153 -41.97 -10.97 -0.76
CA THR A 153 -41.17 -12.17 -0.53
C THR A 153 -39.82 -11.73 0.04
N VAL A 154 -39.58 -12.05 1.30
CA VAL A 154 -38.30 -11.79 1.96
C VAL A 154 -37.45 -13.05 1.91
N ARG A 155 -36.34 -12.99 1.21
CA ARG A 155 -35.32 -14.03 1.26
C ARG A 155 -34.36 -13.69 2.40
N SER A 156 -34.32 -14.49 3.42
CA SER A 156 -33.35 -14.37 4.51
C SER A 156 -32.20 -15.36 4.33
N VAL A 157 -31.01 -14.93 4.64
CA VAL A 157 -29.82 -15.78 4.64
C VAL A 157 -29.39 -15.96 6.08
N THR A 158 -29.18 -17.19 6.50
CA THR A 158 -28.61 -17.50 7.82
C THR A 158 -27.12 -17.72 7.65
N LYS A 159 -26.35 -17.06 8.51
CA LYS A 159 -24.92 -17.30 8.64
C LYS A 159 -24.68 -18.44 9.62
N LYS A 160 -23.81 -19.36 9.24
CA LYS A 160 -23.31 -20.42 10.12
C LYS A 160 -21.80 -20.40 10.07
N MET A 161 -21.16 -20.32 11.22
CA MET A 161 -19.70 -20.45 11.31
C MET A 161 -19.36 -21.93 11.15
N GLU A 162 -18.54 -22.25 10.14
CA GLU A 162 -18.12 -23.61 9.86
C GLU A 162 -16.79 -23.94 10.52
N GLY A 163 -15.93 -22.93 10.71
CA GLY A 163 -14.67 -23.11 11.40
C GLY A 163 -13.87 -21.83 11.50
N SER A 164 -12.91 -21.84 12.41
CA SER A 164 -11.94 -20.77 12.62
C SER A 164 -10.54 -21.36 12.72
N GLN A 165 -9.56 -20.72 12.10
CA GLN A 165 -8.18 -21.16 12.15
C GLN A 165 -7.24 -19.99 12.31
N SER A 166 -6.30 -20.11 13.26
CA SER A 166 -5.22 -19.15 13.41
C SER A 166 -4.19 -19.27 12.28
N PHE A 167 -3.59 -18.17 11.94
CA PHE A 167 -2.47 -18.15 11.01
C PHE A 167 -1.37 -17.22 11.51
N ARG A 168 -0.17 -17.50 11.05
CA ARG A 168 1.03 -16.69 11.23
C ARG A 168 1.79 -16.64 9.91
N GLY A 169 2.35 -15.49 9.57
CA GLY A 169 3.09 -15.39 8.32
C GLY A 169 4.07 -14.24 8.28
N ASN A 170 5.08 -14.41 7.45
CA ASN A 170 6.01 -13.38 7.06
C ASN A 170 5.83 -13.11 5.57
N LEU A 171 5.63 -11.83 5.24
CA LEU A 171 5.46 -11.36 3.88
C LEU A 171 6.71 -10.52 3.54
N PRO A 172 7.68 -11.08 2.80
CA PRO A 172 8.81 -10.29 2.32
C PRO A 172 8.32 -9.33 1.23
N VAL A 173 8.47 -8.04 1.47
CA VAL A 173 8.09 -6.97 0.55
C VAL A 173 9.33 -6.41 -0.08
N GLN A 174 9.31 -6.32 -1.40
CA GLN A 174 10.34 -5.68 -2.21
C GLN A 174 9.80 -4.38 -2.78
N LEU A 175 10.69 -3.41 -2.92
CA LEU A 175 10.46 -2.21 -3.69
C LEU A 175 10.95 -2.46 -5.10
N VAL A 176 10.06 -2.43 -6.08
CA VAL A 176 10.41 -2.77 -7.47
C VAL A 176 10.07 -1.63 -8.43
N LYS A 177 10.87 -1.52 -9.48
CA LYS A 177 10.63 -0.61 -10.57
C LYS A 177 9.43 -1.10 -11.40
N LYS A 178 8.53 -0.18 -11.73
CA LYS A 178 7.41 -0.38 -12.65
C LYS A 178 7.47 0.68 -13.75
N ASP A 179 7.42 0.26 -15.02
CA ASP A 179 7.30 1.14 -16.21
C ASP A 179 8.29 2.33 -16.26
N GLY A 180 9.57 2.09 -15.94
CA GLY A 180 10.65 3.06 -16.08
C GLY A 180 10.69 4.18 -15.03
N GLU A 181 9.57 4.80 -14.71
CA GLU A 181 9.50 5.95 -13.79
C GLU A 181 8.76 5.65 -12.47
N ASN A 182 7.96 4.61 -12.45
CA ASN A 182 7.13 4.28 -11.33
C ASN A 182 7.77 3.22 -10.44
N ILE A 183 7.45 3.29 -9.16
CA ILE A 183 7.87 2.34 -8.15
C ILE A 183 6.62 1.66 -7.62
N THR A 184 6.70 0.38 -7.35
CA THR A 184 5.62 -0.38 -6.73
C THR A 184 6.18 -1.33 -5.67
N PHE A 185 5.29 -1.81 -4.80
CA PHE A 185 5.63 -2.86 -3.84
C PHE A 185 5.21 -4.20 -4.41
N LYS A 186 6.07 -5.19 -4.24
CA LYS A 186 5.79 -6.59 -4.57
C LYS A 186 6.02 -7.44 -3.33
N ILE A 187 5.10 -8.33 -3.01
CA ILE A 187 5.34 -9.38 -2.04
C ILE A 187 6.04 -10.51 -2.80
N ALA A 188 7.24 -10.87 -2.33
CA ALA A 188 7.92 -12.08 -2.73
C ALA A 188 7.17 -13.29 -2.14
N GLU A 189 7.71 -14.47 -2.19
CA GLU A 189 7.03 -15.69 -1.75
C GLU A 189 6.52 -15.57 -0.30
N PRO A 190 5.20 -15.44 -0.07
CA PRO A 190 4.65 -15.25 1.25
C PRO A 190 4.64 -16.58 2.01
N GLU A 191 5.28 -16.61 3.15
CA GLU A 191 5.23 -17.73 4.07
C GLU A 191 4.06 -17.56 5.06
N ILE A 192 2.88 -18.03 4.70
CA ILE A 192 1.73 -18.05 5.61
C ILE A 192 1.50 -19.46 6.09
N LYS A 193 1.73 -19.69 7.39
CA LYS A 193 1.52 -20.97 8.06
C LYS A 193 0.18 -20.93 8.81
N MET A 194 -0.66 -21.91 8.58
CA MET A 194 -1.89 -22.11 9.33
C MET A 194 -1.60 -22.93 10.58
N GLU A 195 -2.12 -22.50 11.71
CA GLU A 195 -1.92 -23.17 13.00
C GLU A 195 -3.16 -24.02 13.30
N GLY A 196 -2.93 -25.29 13.60
CA GLY A 196 -3.98 -26.25 13.90
C GLY A 196 -4.50 -27.02 12.69
N GLN A 197 -5.16 -28.15 12.97
CA GLN A 197 -5.83 -28.96 11.94
C GLN A 197 -7.32 -28.60 11.91
N ASN A 198 -7.74 -27.92 10.86
CA ASN A 198 -9.16 -27.71 10.63
C ASN A 198 -9.51 -28.24 9.23
N ALA A 199 -10.13 -29.43 9.21
CA ALA A 199 -10.53 -30.11 7.98
C ALA A 199 -11.57 -29.32 7.14
N LEU A 200 -12.18 -28.28 7.74
CA LEU A 200 -13.19 -27.45 7.07
C LEU A 200 -12.57 -26.36 6.17
N LEU A 201 -11.28 -26.07 6.32
CA LEU A 201 -10.60 -25.10 5.47
C LEU A 201 -10.08 -25.80 4.21
N THR A 202 -10.79 -25.66 3.13
CA THR A 202 -10.33 -26.13 1.81
C THR A 202 -9.15 -25.30 1.31
N ASN A 203 -8.32 -25.87 0.43
CA ASN A 203 -7.22 -25.14 -0.20
C ASN A 203 -7.71 -23.87 -0.94
N ALA A 204 -8.92 -23.89 -1.50
CA ALA A 204 -9.52 -22.74 -2.14
C ALA A 204 -9.78 -21.59 -1.15
N ASN A 205 -10.31 -21.87 0.05
CA ASN A 205 -10.54 -20.88 1.10
C ASN A 205 -9.24 -20.31 1.64
N LEU A 206 -8.20 -21.15 1.79
CA LEU A 206 -6.87 -20.73 2.21
C LEU A 206 -6.23 -19.78 1.17
N ASN A 207 -6.34 -20.09 -0.10
CA ASN A 207 -5.82 -19.24 -1.16
C ASN A 207 -6.53 -17.88 -1.22
N LEU A 208 -7.87 -17.86 -1.07
CA LEU A 208 -8.63 -16.61 -1.00
C LEU A 208 -8.21 -15.76 0.21
N ALA A 209 -8.01 -16.38 1.36
CA ALA A 209 -7.54 -15.68 2.55
C ALA A 209 -6.14 -15.09 2.35
N LYS A 210 -5.19 -15.84 1.79
CA LYS A 210 -3.85 -15.38 1.46
C LYS A 210 -3.88 -14.19 0.49
N MET A 211 -4.72 -14.24 -0.54
CA MET A 211 -4.89 -13.13 -1.49
C MET A 211 -5.42 -11.86 -0.81
N ASP A 212 -6.39 -11.99 0.11
CA ASP A 212 -6.93 -10.84 0.85
C ASP A 212 -5.88 -10.21 1.76
N ILE A 213 -5.10 -11.02 2.48
CA ILE A 213 -3.99 -10.57 3.33
C ILE A 213 -2.97 -9.79 2.49
N ASN A 214 -2.52 -10.36 1.38
CA ASN A 214 -1.53 -9.73 0.51
C ASN A 214 -2.05 -8.39 -0.04
N LYS A 215 -3.31 -8.34 -0.47
CA LYS A 215 -3.94 -7.12 -0.98
C LYS A 215 -4.00 -6.02 0.09
N LYS A 216 -4.41 -6.34 1.31
CA LYS A 216 -4.46 -5.40 2.43
C LYS A 216 -3.08 -4.87 2.78
N ALA A 217 -2.10 -5.75 2.86
CA ALA A 217 -0.71 -5.41 3.13
C ALA A 217 -0.12 -4.45 2.09
N LEU A 218 -0.24 -4.78 0.81
CA LEU A 218 0.23 -3.92 -0.28
C LEU A 218 -0.50 -2.57 -0.30
N SER A 219 -1.81 -2.55 -0.08
CA SER A 219 -2.59 -1.31 -0.03
C SER A 219 -2.13 -0.39 1.09
N ALA A 220 -1.81 -0.93 2.27
CA ALA A 220 -1.28 -0.16 3.40
C ALA A 220 0.06 0.52 3.03
N LEU A 221 0.98 -0.24 2.44
CA LEU A 221 2.30 0.28 2.03
C LEU A 221 2.19 1.31 0.91
N GLN A 222 1.41 1.04 -0.13
CA GLN A 222 1.22 1.96 -1.25
C GLN A 222 0.56 3.28 -0.82
N SER A 223 -0.36 3.22 0.14
CA SER A 223 -0.99 4.42 0.71
C SER A 223 -0.03 5.21 1.59
N ALA A 224 0.86 4.54 2.32
CA ALA A 224 1.85 5.18 3.18
C ALA A 224 2.97 5.86 2.37
N ILE A 225 3.43 5.23 1.29
CA ILE A 225 4.53 5.71 0.45
C ILE A 225 4.01 5.94 -0.96
N SER A 226 3.57 7.15 -1.25
CA SER A 226 3.14 7.52 -2.60
C SER A 226 4.33 7.86 -3.49
N PRO A 227 4.61 7.13 -4.57
CA PRO A 227 5.72 7.44 -5.47
C PRO A 227 5.67 8.85 -6.06
N ALA A 228 4.48 9.35 -6.34
CA ALA A 228 4.30 10.72 -6.86
C ALA A 228 4.78 11.79 -5.86
N LYS A 229 4.60 11.55 -4.56
CA LYS A 229 5.08 12.46 -3.51
C LYS A 229 6.60 12.36 -3.29
N LEU A 230 7.23 11.25 -3.66
CA LEU A 230 8.68 11.11 -3.56
C LEU A 230 9.41 12.02 -4.56
N LYS A 231 8.84 12.25 -5.74
CA LYS A 231 9.39 13.22 -6.70
C LYS A 231 9.38 14.65 -6.14
N SER A 232 8.45 14.99 -5.24
CA SER A 232 8.40 16.33 -4.63
C SER A 232 9.53 16.61 -3.62
N VAL A 233 10.31 15.59 -3.26
CA VAL A 233 11.52 15.74 -2.44
C VAL A 233 12.67 16.35 -3.22
N LEU A 234 12.64 16.21 -4.55
CA LEU A 234 13.63 16.84 -5.42
C LEU A 234 13.33 18.34 -5.53
N PRO A 235 14.36 19.21 -5.64
CA PRO A 235 14.18 20.60 -6.00
C PRO A 235 13.42 20.77 -7.31
N LYS A 236 12.68 21.86 -7.46
CA LYS A 236 11.80 22.08 -8.62
C LYS A 236 12.51 21.98 -9.96
N GLU A 237 13.76 22.39 -10.00
CA GLU A 237 14.63 22.35 -11.18
C GLU A 237 14.88 20.92 -11.66
N PHE A 238 14.93 19.95 -10.72
CA PHE A 238 15.14 18.54 -11.03
C PHE A 238 13.83 17.77 -11.20
N GLN A 239 12.71 18.28 -10.70
CA GLN A 239 11.40 17.64 -10.90
C GLN A 239 10.94 17.63 -12.35
N SER A 240 11.38 18.61 -13.15
CA SER A 240 11.08 18.73 -14.59
C SER A 240 11.92 17.77 -15.45
N LEU A 241 13.01 17.23 -14.91
CA LEU A 241 13.82 16.25 -15.61
C LEU A 241 13.09 14.91 -15.69
N ASN A 242 13.17 14.27 -16.84
CA ASN A 242 12.61 12.93 -17.04
C ASN A 242 13.52 11.88 -16.38
N MET A 243 13.54 11.90 -15.03
CA MET A 243 14.37 10.98 -14.25
C MET A 243 13.76 9.58 -14.23
N LYS A 244 14.54 8.60 -14.62
CA LYS A 244 14.18 7.18 -14.60
C LYS A 244 14.65 6.52 -13.32
N VAL A 245 13.86 5.60 -12.80
CA VAL A 245 14.27 4.77 -11.67
C VAL A 245 15.34 3.78 -12.13
N VAL A 246 16.53 3.87 -11.57
CA VAL A 246 17.66 2.97 -11.83
C VAL A 246 17.55 1.74 -10.94
N SER A 247 17.45 1.96 -9.63
CA SER A 247 17.36 0.90 -8.64
C SER A 247 16.56 1.34 -7.42
N THR A 248 16.03 0.34 -6.72
CA THR A 248 15.27 0.52 -5.49
C THR A 248 15.63 -0.61 -4.53
N ARG A 249 15.69 -0.32 -3.23
CA ARG A 249 15.89 -1.34 -2.20
C ARG A 249 15.46 -0.83 -0.84
N PHE A 250 15.28 -1.73 0.10
CA PHE A 250 15.21 -1.39 1.50
C PHE A 250 16.59 -1.53 2.14
N ARG A 251 16.81 -0.78 3.20
CA ARG A 251 17.99 -0.88 4.06
C ARG A 251 17.57 -0.80 5.53
N SER A 252 18.39 -1.36 6.39
CA SER A 252 18.30 -1.16 7.82
C SER A 252 19.35 -0.15 8.29
N TYR A 253 18.92 0.82 9.07
CA TYR A 253 19.82 1.73 9.76
C TYR A 253 19.32 1.97 11.18
N GLY A 254 20.07 1.51 12.18
CA GLY A 254 19.66 1.62 13.59
C GLY A 254 18.30 0.96 13.89
N GLY A 255 17.95 -0.12 13.20
CA GLY A 255 16.64 -0.78 13.32
C GLY A 255 15.50 -0.10 12.53
N HIS A 256 15.77 1.02 11.88
CA HIS A 256 14.81 1.71 11.03
C HIS A 256 14.83 1.13 9.62
N ALA A 257 13.66 0.98 9.03
CA ALA A 257 13.53 0.68 7.62
C ALA A 257 13.69 1.96 6.80
N ILE A 258 14.62 1.95 5.87
CA ILE A 258 14.85 3.04 4.93
C ILE A 258 14.61 2.52 3.53
N ALA A 259 13.73 3.18 2.77
CA ALA A 259 13.62 2.94 1.34
C ALA A 259 14.65 3.82 0.59
N GLU A 260 15.53 3.18 -0.17
CA GLU A 260 16.49 3.85 -1.04
C GLU A 260 16.04 3.74 -2.48
N ILE A 261 16.00 4.89 -3.18
CA ILE A 261 15.56 5.00 -4.57
C ILE A 261 16.61 5.79 -5.32
N ASN A 262 17.19 5.16 -6.33
CA ASN A 262 18.16 5.80 -7.22
C ASN A 262 17.49 6.15 -8.53
N LEU A 263 17.64 7.41 -8.94
CA LEU A 263 17.09 7.98 -10.17
C LEU A 263 18.25 8.51 -11.02
N ALA A 264 18.11 8.42 -12.33
CA ALA A 264 19.04 9.02 -13.26
C ALA A 264 18.30 9.71 -14.42
N ALA A 265 18.85 10.81 -14.88
CA ALA A 265 18.47 11.48 -16.13
C ALA A 265 19.71 11.81 -16.94
N THR A 266 19.62 11.63 -18.25
CA THR A 266 20.62 12.10 -19.19
C THR A 266 20.02 13.30 -19.93
N SER A 267 20.69 14.46 -19.89
CA SER A 267 20.29 15.60 -20.70
C SER A 267 20.95 15.53 -22.05
N ALA A 268 20.24 15.98 -23.08
CA ALA A 268 20.80 16.11 -24.42
C ALA A 268 22.01 17.03 -24.42
N PRO A 269 22.94 16.84 -25.35
CA PRO A 269 24.11 17.72 -25.50
C PRO A 269 23.67 19.17 -25.68
N ILE A 270 24.41 20.08 -25.04
CA ILE A 270 24.22 21.51 -25.25
C ILE A 270 24.73 21.79 -26.64
N THR A 271 23.86 21.96 -27.62
CA THR A 271 24.19 22.61 -28.86
C THR A 271 24.57 24.07 -28.54
N GLN A 272 25.84 24.36 -28.64
CA GLN A 272 26.35 25.74 -28.59
C GLN A 272 25.87 26.55 -29.81
#